data_3d53dfeb925a492b1247d20a1aa7056f
#
_entry.id   3d53dfeb925a492b1247d20a1aa7056f
#
_cell.length_a   1.000
_cell.length_b   1.000
_cell.length_c   1.000
_cell.angle_alpha   90.00
_cell.angle_beta   90.00
_cell.angle_gamma   90.00
#
_symmetry.space_group_name_H-M   'P 1'
#
loop_
_entity.id
_entity.type
_entity.pdbx_description
1 polymer ?
#
loop_
_entity_poly.entity_id
_entity_poly.type
_entity_poly.pdbx_seq_one_letter_code
_entity_poly.pdbx_strand_id
1 'polypeptide(L)'
;MRRPGFAYFTSVPFGMTTVEWNAWIKFKGGQELWDEMSGEFGLKALPCGATGTQMGGWFNKEVNSAADFKGLKFRMPGLGGDVLAKLGASVVSLPGGQIYENLVSGA
;
A
#
# COMPACT_ATOMS: atom_id res chain seq x y z
N MET A 1 3.35 -2.74 11.27
CA MET A 1 2.13 -3.51 10.91
C MET A 1 2.11 -4.80 11.73
N ARG A 2 1.03 -5.08 12.47
CA ARG A 2 0.98 -6.26 13.37
C ARG A 2 0.86 -7.59 12.61
N ARG A 3 0.32 -7.58 11.39
CA ARG A 3 0.16 -8.76 10.52
C ARG A 3 0.46 -8.35 9.06
N PRO A 4 1.68 -8.52 8.59
CA PRO A 4 2.08 -8.09 7.25
C PRO A 4 1.31 -8.79 6.12
N GLY A 5 0.77 -9.99 6.37
CA GLY A 5 -0.05 -10.72 5.41
C GLY A 5 -1.28 -9.97 4.89
N PHE A 6 -1.86 -9.05 5.66
CA PHE A 6 -2.98 -8.23 5.17
C PHE A 6 -2.63 -7.34 3.97
N ALA A 7 -1.35 -7.02 3.78
CA ALA A 7 -0.92 -6.23 2.64
C ALA A 7 -1.18 -6.93 1.29
N TYR A 8 -1.21 -8.27 1.26
CA TYR A 8 -1.50 -9.02 0.04
C TYR A 8 -2.94 -8.84 -0.46
N PHE A 9 -3.85 -8.45 0.42
CA PHE A 9 -5.25 -8.17 0.05
C PHE A 9 -5.50 -6.71 -0.35
N THR A 10 -4.50 -5.86 -0.25
CA THR A 10 -4.64 -4.42 -0.55
C THR A 10 -3.76 -4.01 -1.73
N SER A 11 -2.47 -3.84 -1.51
CA SER A 11 -1.57 -3.32 -2.53
C SER A 11 -0.20 -4.00 -2.45
N VAL A 12 0.10 -4.80 -3.45
CA VAL A 12 1.42 -5.38 -3.65
C VAL A 12 2.08 -4.66 -4.81
N PRO A 13 3.29 -4.07 -4.64
CA PRO A 13 4.01 -3.47 -5.77
C PRO A 13 4.17 -4.49 -6.91
N PHE A 14 3.82 -4.10 -8.13
CA PHE A 14 3.81 -4.97 -9.32
C PHE A 14 2.90 -6.22 -9.18
N GLY A 15 1.90 -6.16 -8.30
CA GLY A 15 0.95 -7.23 -8.08
C GLY A 15 -0.12 -7.34 -9.17
N MET A 16 -1.19 -8.06 -8.81
CA MET A 16 -2.31 -8.30 -9.71
C MET A 16 -3.05 -7.02 -10.10
N THR A 17 -3.53 -6.98 -11.33
CA THR A 17 -4.54 -5.99 -11.75
C THR A 17 -5.85 -6.20 -10.98
N THR A 18 -6.74 -5.21 -11.02
CA THR A 18 -8.06 -5.31 -10.38
C THR A 18 -8.86 -6.54 -10.85
N VAL A 19 -8.76 -6.88 -12.14
CA VAL A 19 -9.49 -8.03 -12.71
C VAL A 19 -8.92 -9.35 -12.17
N GLU A 20 -7.62 -9.50 -12.18
CA GLU A 20 -6.92 -10.68 -11.65
C GLU A 20 -7.16 -10.85 -10.16
N TRP A 21 -7.10 -9.75 -9.40
CA TRP A 21 -7.36 -9.75 -7.97
C TRP A 21 -8.80 -10.18 -7.65
N ASN A 22 -9.79 -9.65 -8.38
CA ASN A 22 -11.18 -10.06 -8.23
C ASN A 22 -11.39 -11.56 -8.57
N ALA A 23 -10.71 -12.05 -9.60
CA ALA A 23 -10.76 -13.46 -9.97
C ALA A 23 -10.13 -14.35 -8.88
N TRP A 24 -9.00 -13.92 -8.31
CA TRP A 24 -8.38 -14.63 -7.19
C TRP A 24 -9.29 -14.67 -5.96
N ILE A 25 -9.84 -13.53 -5.56
CA ILE A 25 -10.76 -13.45 -4.40
C ILE A 25 -11.97 -14.35 -4.59
N LYS A 26 -12.60 -14.32 -5.78
CA LYS A 26 -13.88 -15.03 -6.00
C LYS A 26 -13.74 -16.52 -6.34
N PHE A 27 -12.65 -16.92 -7.00
CA PHE A 27 -12.56 -18.23 -7.62
C PHE A 27 -11.29 -19.01 -7.27
N LYS A 28 -10.37 -18.43 -6.56
CA LYS A 28 -9.04 -19.03 -6.31
C LYS A 28 -8.62 -19.02 -4.84
N GLY A 29 -9.58 -19.02 -3.93
CA GLY A 29 -9.33 -19.16 -2.51
C GLY A 29 -8.88 -17.87 -1.79
N GLY A 30 -8.86 -16.73 -2.48
CA GLY A 30 -8.43 -15.47 -1.87
C GLY A 30 -9.35 -15.01 -0.74
N GLN A 31 -10.67 -15.19 -0.89
CA GLN A 31 -11.63 -14.82 0.15
C GLN A 31 -11.49 -15.69 1.40
N GLU A 32 -11.28 -16.98 1.22
CA GLU A 32 -11.10 -17.92 2.33
C GLU A 32 -9.85 -17.57 3.15
N LEU A 33 -8.74 -17.27 2.49
CA LEU A 33 -7.52 -16.83 3.16
C LEU A 33 -7.71 -15.49 3.90
N TRP A 34 -8.46 -14.57 3.28
CA TRP A 34 -8.75 -13.28 3.91
C TRP A 34 -9.65 -13.45 5.13
N ASP A 35 -10.63 -14.35 5.04
CA ASP A 35 -11.52 -14.67 6.15
C ASP A 35 -10.79 -15.34 7.31
N GLU A 36 -9.88 -16.27 7.02
CA GLU A 36 -9.04 -16.91 8.03
C GLU A 36 -8.23 -15.87 8.81
N MET A 37 -7.52 -14.99 8.10
CA MET A 37 -6.72 -13.94 8.74
C MET A 37 -7.55 -12.92 9.51
N SER A 38 -8.73 -12.55 8.98
CA SER A 38 -9.61 -11.55 9.60
C SER A 38 -10.36 -12.13 10.77
N GLY A 39 -10.69 -13.42 10.71
CA GLY A 39 -11.41 -14.17 11.76
C GLY A 39 -10.66 -14.20 13.08
N GLU A 40 -9.31 -14.19 13.07
CA GLU A 40 -8.49 -14.07 14.27
C GLU A 40 -8.83 -12.80 15.10
N PHE A 41 -9.39 -11.78 14.45
CA PHE A 41 -9.79 -10.50 15.06
C PHE A 41 -11.29 -10.34 15.21
N GLY A 42 -12.08 -11.39 14.95
CA GLY A 42 -13.53 -11.32 14.94
C GLY A 42 -14.11 -10.47 13.81
N LEU A 43 -13.39 -10.32 12.70
CA LEU A 43 -13.76 -9.49 11.56
C LEU A 43 -14.10 -10.34 10.33
N LYS A 44 -15.01 -9.85 9.50
CA LYS A 44 -15.28 -10.34 8.15
C LYS A 44 -14.80 -9.31 7.15
N ALA A 45 -13.87 -9.70 6.28
CA ALA A 45 -13.38 -8.85 5.22
C ALA A 45 -14.21 -8.97 3.94
N LEU A 46 -14.51 -7.83 3.33
CA LEU A 46 -15.28 -7.77 2.09
C LEU A 46 -14.61 -6.78 1.11
N PRO A 47 -14.49 -7.11 -0.17
CA PRO A 47 -14.04 -6.16 -1.18
C PRO A 47 -15.11 -5.09 -1.41
N CYS A 48 -14.76 -3.83 -1.18
CA CYS A 48 -15.69 -2.71 -1.34
C CYS A 48 -15.43 -1.89 -2.61
N GLY A 49 -14.23 -2.00 -3.19
CA GLY A 49 -13.86 -1.26 -4.38
C GLY A 49 -12.38 -1.37 -4.68
N ALA A 50 -12.00 -0.91 -5.87
CA ALA A 50 -10.62 -0.82 -6.31
C ALA A 50 -10.40 0.48 -7.07
N THR A 51 -9.24 1.10 -6.85
CA THR A 51 -8.85 2.35 -7.51
C THR A 51 -8.17 2.13 -8.87
N GLY A 52 -7.95 0.87 -9.22
CA GLY A 52 -7.19 0.51 -10.41
C GLY A 52 -5.68 0.72 -10.24
N THR A 53 -4.97 0.74 -11.36
CA THR A 53 -3.55 1.01 -11.38
C THR A 53 -3.28 2.46 -10.96
N GLN A 54 -2.40 2.65 -10.01
CA GLN A 54 -2.02 3.98 -9.51
C GLN A 54 -0.60 4.33 -9.92
N MET A 55 -0.35 5.61 -10.14
CA MET A 55 1.00 6.14 -10.26
C MET A 55 1.73 6.02 -8.93
N GLY A 56 3.06 5.86 -8.98
CA GLY A 56 3.89 5.63 -7.81
C GLY A 56 3.86 6.76 -6.78
N GLY A 57 3.69 8.00 -7.21
CA GLY A 57 3.60 9.14 -6.31
C GLY A 57 3.62 10.50 -7.00
N TRP A 58 3.47 11.54 -6.18
CA TRP A 58 3.63 12.93 -6.55
C TRP A 58 4.88 13.47 -5.88
N PHE A 59 5.74 14.10 -6.64
CA PHE A 59 7.05 14.57 -6.19
C PHE A 59 7.23 16.04 -6.51
N ASN A 60 7.90 16.77 -5.62
CA ASN A 60 8.31 18.15 -5.83
C ASN A 60 9.70 18.28 -6.44
N LYS A 61 10.32 17.17 -6.81
CA LYS A 61 11.60 17.06 -7.51
C LYS A 61 11.54 15.91 -8.51
N GLU A 62 12.39 15.93 -9.50
CA GLU A 62 12.57 14.80 -10.39
C GLU A 62 13.17 13.60 -9.65
N VAL A 63 12.68 12.41 -9.99
CA VAL A 63 13.17 11.13 -9.50
C VAL A 63 13.53 10.28 -10.72
N ASN A 64 14.81 10.21 -11.04
CA ASN A 64 15.32 9.54 -12.22
C ASN A 64 16.00 8.19 -11.91
N SER A 65 16.33 7.96 -10.64
CA SER A 65 17.04 6.76 -10.19
C SER A 65 16.64 6.35 -8.78
N ALA A 66 16.99 5.12 -8.41
CA ALA A 66 16.81 4.63 -7.04
C ALA A 66 17.57 5.47 -5.99
N ALA A 67 18.69 6.08 -6.38
CA ALA A 67 19.49 6.92 -5.49
C ALA A 67 18.75 8.20 -5.07
N ASP A 68 17.81 8.69 -5.88
CA ASP A 68 17.04 9.91 -5.60
C ASP A 68 16.04 9.75 -4.46
N PHE A 69 15.74 8.51 -4.08
CA PHE A 69 14.92 8.22 -2.91
C PHE A 69 15.65 8.42 -1.58
N LYS A 70 16.99 8.47 -1.59
CA LYS A 70 17.74 8.64 -0.35
C LYS A 70 17.43 9.96 0.35
N GLY A 71 16.93 9.87 1.57
CA GLY A 71 16.51 11.02 2.37
C GLY A 71 15.20 11.68 1.93
N LEU A 72 14.54 11.16 0.89
CA LEU A 72 13.24 11.68 0.44
C LEU A 72 12.17 11.35 1.50
N LYS A 73 11.47 12.37 1.97
CA LYS A 73 10.28 12.18 2.80
C LYS A 73 9.14 11.73 1.89
N PHE A 74 8.55 10.58 2.19
CA PHE A 74 7.51 10.02 1.33
C PHE A 74 6.42 9.30 2.14
N ARG A 75 5.17 9.61 1.83
CA ARG A 75 4.04 8.92 2.42
C ARG A 75 3.69 7.70 1.58
N MET A 76 3.96 6.51 2.08
CA MET A 76 3.54 5.26 1.46
C MET A 76 3.31 4.19 2.51
N PRO A 77 2.08 3.71 2.71
CA PRO A 77 1.80 2.61 3.63
C PRO A 77 2.11 1.25 3.00
N GLY A 78 2.26 0.23 3.87
CA GLY A 78 2.37 -1.16 3.46
C GLY A 78 3.69 -1.51 2.79
N LEU A 79 3.68 -2.56 1.98
CA LEU A 79 4.87 -3.14 1.36
C LEU A 79 5.66 -2.16 0.47
N GLY A 80 4.97 -1.26 -0.23
CA GLY A 80 5.62 -0.22 -1.02
C GLY A 80 6.49 0.70 -0.18
N GLY A 81 6.00 1.08 1.01
CA GLY A 81 6.76 1.86 1.98
C GLY A 81 8.01 1.12 2.47
N ASP A 82 7.89 -0.17 2.75
CA ASP A 82 9.03 -1.00 3.20
C ASP A 82 10.12 -1.07 2.10
N VAL A 83 9.74 -1.16 0.84
CA VAL A 83 10.67 -1.14 -0.29
C VAL A 83 11.40 0.21 -0.38
N LEU A 84 10.65 1.33 -0.33
CA LEU A 84 11.25 2.66 -0.41
C LEU A 84 12.15 2.97 0.79
N ALA A 85 11.80 2.50 1.98
CA ALA A 85 12.65 2.62 3.16
C ALA A 85 14.00 1.91 2.97
N LYS A 86 14.02 0.76 2.31
CA LYS A 86 15.27 0.05 1.96
C LYS A 86 16.14 0.82 0.95
N LEU A 87 15.53 1.67 0.12
CA LEU A 87 16.24 2.58 -0.76
C LEU A 87 16.73 3.86 -0.05
N GLY A 88 16.47 3.97 1.24
CA GLY A 88 16.91 5.10 2.06
C GLY A 88 15.92 6.26 2.13
N ALA A 89 14.68 6.08 1.70
CA ALA A 89 13.63 7.08 1.89
C ALA A 89 13.18 7.15 3.36
N SER A 90 12.80 8.34 3.80
CA SER A 90 12.13 8.58 5.08
C SER A 90 10.64 8.37 4.89
N VAL A 91 10.20 7.13 5.08
CA VAL A 91 8.80 6.75 4.81
C VAL A 91 7.94 6.98 6.04
N VAL A 92 6.79 7.61 5.83
CA VAL A 92 5.76 7.81 6.85
C VAL A 92 4.45 7.16 6.43
N SER A 93 3.70 6.65 7.40
CA SER A 93 2.36 6.10 7.19
C SER A 93 1.36 6.99 7.90
N LEU A 94 0.67 7.84 7.14
CA LEU A 94 -0.33 8.77 7.62
C LEU A 94 -1.72 8.41 7.10
N PRO A 95 -2.78 8.57 7.91
CA PRO A 95 -4.15 8.51 7.43
C PRO A 95 -4.41 9.50 6.29
N GLY A 96 -5.25 9.11 5.32
CA GLY A 96 -5.53 9.95 4.16
C GLY A 96 -6.00 11.37 4.51
N GLY A 97 -6.80 11.54 5.55
CA GLY A 97 -7.29 12.85 6.00
C GLY A 97 -6.20 13.80 6.51
N GLN A 98 -5.01 13.30 6.85
CA GLN A 98 -3.90 14.12 7.35
C GLN A 98 -2.90 14.51 6.25
N ILE A 99 -3.09 14.05 5.02
CA ILE A 99 -2.13 14.29 3.93
C ILE A 99 -2.01 15.79 3.63
N TYR A 100 -3.13 16.51 3.52
CA TYR A 100 -3.14 17.92 3.19
C TYR A 100 -2.35 18.75 4.22
N GLU A 101 -2.63 18.56 5.51
CA GLU A 101 -1.97 19.31 6.58
C GLU A 101 -0.45 19.03 6.62
N ASN A 102 -0.07 17.77 6.42
CA ASN A 102 1.35 17.38 6.40
C ASN A 102 2.08 17.93 5.16
N LEU A 103 1.43 18.01 4.01
CA LEU A 103 2.02 18.65 2.82
C LEU A 103 2.21 20.15 3.01
N VAL A 104 1.25 20.84 3.64
CA VAL A 104 1.32 22.29 3.92
C VAL A 104 2.43 22.60 4.93
N SER A 105 2.57 21.78 5.97
CA SER A 105 3.60 21.96 7.01
C SER A 105 5.00 21.51 6.59
N GLY A 106 5.11 20.76 5.49
CA GLY A 106 6.39 20.20 5.03
C GLY A 106 6.90 19.03 5.87
N ALA A 107 6.00 18.38 6.62
CA ALA A 107 6.32 17.26 7.49
C ALA A 107 6.64 15.98 6.70
#